data_dd9733caf9f2633375eb2f92de41e089
#
_entry.id   dd9733caf9f2633375eb2f92de41e089
#
_cell.length_a   1.000
_cell.length_b   1.000
_cell.length_c   1.000
_cell.angle_alpha   90.00
_cell.angle_beta   90.00
_cell.angle_gamma   90.00
#
_symmetry.space_group_name_H-M   'P 1'
#
loop_
_entity.id
_entity.type
_entity.pdbx_description
1 polymer ?
#
loop_
_entity_poly.entity_id
_entity_poly.type
_entity_poly.pdbx_seq_one_letter_code
_entity_poly.pdbx_strand_id
1 'polypeptide(L)'
;MAFARILKACKWGIAASIAIPAVALAQSHPEFVPLARVSAALYRPDSGPAPHIAFLVSHRTANNLNNIACKELAKRGFLALCWNTRFQNNEASVRWEDIAFDVKTTVDYVRSLPGITKVVLLGHSGGSPLMSYYEAVAEAGPNWCKGPDKLIQCTANMDFKPADGIVFPDAHPGNGVQSLRGLNPSVSVASDGTYKVDPTLDPYNPANGFNPEGASHYSKDFQARYFAAQSRVMNDLIAKAQAKMTLIKEGKSTWPDDDLFIIPGGGWSGAGPGSSDLIAMDPGIPELMSTARPEKLLKNDGTIVTEVVHSVAAPEPENAKANRTFERGTKVFTLKSFLSANAVKSTNALSGVDWCSSNNSTMCAVQSIKIPTLIAAMGAFHFIRDQEQMYELSAAKDKDYIVIEGAVHGYTPCKACEKTPGQYSNSDKNLFDYIQKWANARF
;
A
#
# COMPACT_ATOMS: atom_id res chain seq x y z
N MET A 1 -56.66 -65.79 30.12
CA MET A 1 -57.71 -64.91 29.62
C MET A 1 -57.92 -63.79 30.63
N ALA A 2 -57.95 -62.59 30.21
CA ALA A 2 -58.26 -61.32 30.86
C ALA A 2 -57.05 -60.35 30.98
N PHE A 3 -57.14 -59.38 30.08
CA PHE A 3 -56.31 -58.20 30.02
C PHE A 3 -56.65 -57.20 31.12
N ALA A 4 -55.67 -56.71 31.89
CA ALA A 4 -55.82 -55.54 32.73
C ALA A 4 -55.00 -54.39 32.17
N ARG A 5 -55.68 -53.34 31.77
CA ARG A 5 -55.07 -52.05 31.31
C ARG A 5 -54.68 -51.24 32.55
N ILE A 6 -53.42 -50.82 32.57
CA ILE A 6 -52.95 -49.79 33.53
C ILE A 6 -52.71 -48.52 32.71
N LEU A 7 -53.54 -47.50 32.98
CA LEU A 7 -53.29 -46.11 32.50
C LEU A 7 -52.22 -45.47 33.40
N LYS A 8 -51.09 -45.10 32.82
CA LYS A 8 -50.13 -44.19 33.42
C LYS A 8 -50.38 -42.78 32.92
N ALA A 9 -50.69 -41.90 33.85
CA ALA A 9 -50.85 -40.47 33.61
C ALA A 9 -49.47 -39.82 33.23
N CYS A 10 -49.41 -39.21 32.07
CA CYS A 10 -48.26 -38.42 31.63
C CYS A 10 -48.36 -37.02 32.25
N LYS A 11 -47.46 -36.66 33.17
CA LYS A 11 -47.27 -35.29 33.64
C LYS A 11 -46.52 -34.49 32.59
N TRP A 12 -47.18 -33.53 32.00
CA TRP A 12 -46.59 -32.57 31.09
C TRP A 12 -45.77 -31.56 31.91
N GLY A 13 -44.41 -31.66 31.87
CA GLY A 13 -43.54 -30.63 32.33
C GLY A 13 -43.37 -29.58 31.25
N ILE A 14 -43.83 -28.37 31.49
CA ILE A 14 -43.55 -27.20 30.65
C ILE A 14 -42.12 -26.84 30.85
N ALA A 15 -41.25 -27.21 29.91
CA ALA A 15 -39.89 -26.69 29.83
C ALA A 15 -39.97 -25.26 29.22
N ALA A 16 -39.81 -24.25 30.08
CA ALA A 16 -39.61 -22.88 29.63
C ALA A 16 -38.24 -22.78 28.92
N SER A 17 -38.27 -22.79 27.61
CA SER A 17 -37.08 -22.48 26.82
C SER A 17 -36.75 -21.01 26.99
N ILE A 18 -35.72 -20.72 27.75
CA ILE A 18 -35.09 -19.40 27.79
C ILE A 18 -34.41 -19.23 26.45
N ALA A 19 -35.07 -18.51 25.55
CA ALA A 19 -34.43 -18.04 24.33
C ALA A 19 -33.38 -16.99 24.72
N ILE A 20 -32.12 -17.41 24.81
CA ILE A 20 -31.00 -16.49 24.82
C ILE A 20 -31.02 -15.78 23.46
N PRO A 21 -31.18 -14.45 23.39
CA PRO A 21 -31.07 -13.79 22.13
C PRO A 21 -29.64 -14.05 21.61
N ALA A 22 -29.52 -14.80 20.51
CA ALA A 22 -28.30 -14.86 19.75
C ALA A 22 -27.99 -13.41 19.34
N VAL A 23 -27.00 -12.81 19.96
CA VAL A 23 -26.42 -11.59 19.45
C VAL A 23 -25.83 -12.01 18.10
N ALA A 24 -26.61 -11.79 17.04
CA ALA A 24 -26.10 -11.92 15.69
C ALA A 24 -24.93 -10.93 15.59
N LEU A 25 -23.72 -11.45 15.60
CA LEU A 25 -22.57 -10.66 15.24
C LEU A 25 -22.84 -10.17 13.83
N ALA A 26 -23.09 -8.88 13.69
CA ALA A 26 -23.30 -8.24 12.41
C ALA A 26 -22.15 -8.63 11.48
N GLN A 27 -22.45 -9.39 10.44
CA GLN A 27 -21.49 -9.74 9.39
C GLN A 27 -21.91 -8.99 8.15
N SER A 28 -21.09 -8.01 7.75
CA SER A 28 -21.26 -7.34 6.46
C SER A 28 -21.15 -8.40 5.33
N HIS A 29 -22.23 -8.61 4.60
CA HIS A 29 -22.26 -9.53 3.46
C HIS A 29 -21.84 -8.79 2.19
N PRO A 30 -20.78 -9.23 1.49
CA PRO A 30 -20.39 -8.61 0.24
C PRO A 30 -21.37 -8.97 -0.87
N GLU A 31 -21.76 -7.96 -1.65
CA GLU A 31 -22.50 -8.09 -2.90
C GLU A 31 -21.55 -7.91 -4.07
N PHE A 32 -21.44 -8.89 -4.96
CA PHE A 32 -20.59 -8.77 -6.13
C PHE A 32 -21.18 -7.78 -7.14
N VAL A 33 -20.37 -6.80 -7.55
CA VAL A 33 -20.76 -5.77 -8.51
C VAL A 33 -19.86 -5.86 -9.74
N PRO A 34 -20.36 -6.32 -10.89
CA PRO A 34 -19.61 -6.34 -12.14
C PRO A 34 -19.64 -4.96 -12.79
N LEU A 35 -18.52 -4.24 -12.71
CA LEU A 35 -18.33 -2.96 -13.38
C LEU A 35 -17.47 -3.14 -14.63
N ALA A 36 -17.59 -2.22 -15.58
CA ALA A 36 -16.76 -2.25 -16.79
C ALA A 36 -15.27 -2.20 -16.41
N ARG A 37 -14.50 -3.21 -16.82
CA ARG A 37 -13.05 -3.36 -16.62
C ARG A 37 -12.58 -3.60 -15.17
N VAL A 38 -13.46 -3.55 -14.19
CA VAL A 38 -13.15 -3.79 -12.78
C VAL A 38 -14.16 -4.74 -12.17
N SER A 39 -13.74 -5.51 -11.17
CA SER A 39 -14.63 -6.29 -10.33
C SER A 39 -14.70 -5.67 -8.95
N ALA A 40 -15.88 -5.65 -8.35
CA ALA A 40 -16.08 -5.02 -7.06
C ALA A 40 -16.97 -5.88 -6.14
N ALA A 41 -16.74 -5.71 -4.83
CA ALA A 41 -17.56 -6.25 -3.76
C ALA A 41 -18.07 -5.10 -2.90
N LEU A 42 -19.38 -4.92 -2.86
CA LEU A 42 -20.05 -3.88 -2.08
C LEU A 42 -20.43 -4.43 -0.71
N TYR A 43 -19.95 -3.78 0.32
CA TYR A 43 -20.21 -4.09 1.72
C TYR A 43 -21.17 -3.04 2.28
N ARG A 44 -22.33 -3.50 2.75
CA ARG A 44 -23.33 -2.64 3.41
C ARG A 44 -23.31 -2.88 4.91
N PRO A 45 -23.62 -1.86 5.73
CA PRO A 45 -23.91 -2.09 7.15
C PRO A 45 -25.08 -3.07 7.31
N ASP A 46 -24.94 -4.03 8.23
CA ASP A 46 -26.00 -4.99 8.55
C ASP A 46 -27.12 -4.37 9.40
N SER A 47 -26.88 -3.22 10.00
CA SER A 47 -27.81 -2.52 10.91
C SER A 47 -27.51 -1.02 10.97
N GLY A 48 -28.41 -0.25 11.51
CA GLY A 48 -28.27 1.19 11.68
C GLY A 48 -28.95 1.98 10.55
N PRO A 49 -28.74 3.32 10.50
CA PRO A 49 -29.27 4.16 9.44
C PRO A 49 -28.62 3.88 8.10
N ALA A 50 -29.34 4.22 7.01
CA ALA A 50 -28.78 4.11 5.66
C ALA A 50 -27.51 4.96 5.54
N PRO A 51 -26.41 4.39 5.03
CA PRO A 51 -25.12 5.10 4.92
C PRO A 51 -25.23 6.23 3.89
N HIS A 52 -24.64 7.38 4.18
CA HIS A 52 -24.50 8.50 3.25
C HIS A 52 -23.03 8.72 2.84
N ILE A 53 -22.09 8.07 3.53
CA ILE A 53 -20.65 8.07 3.23
C ILE A 53 -20.27 6.72 2.63
N ALA A 54 -19.60 6.75 1.47
CA ALA A 54 -19.05 5.56 0.83
C ALA A 54 -17.52 5.60 0.81
N PHE A 55 -16.88 4.52 1.22
CA PHE A 55 -15.44 4.31 1.08
C PHE A 55 -15.11 3.47 -0.14
N LEU A 56 -14.12 3.88 -0.92
CA LEU A 56 -13.55 3.13 -2.04
C LEU A 56 -12.19 2.57 -1.65
N VAL A 57 -12.05 1.26 -1.63
CA VAL A 57 -10.85 0.55 -1.19
C VAL A 57 -10.28 -0.28 -2.33
N SER A 58 -9.04 -0.02 -2.71
CA SER A 58 -8.35 -0.81 -3.74
C SER A 58 -6.84 -0.79 -3.58
N HIS A 59 -6.21 -1.63 -4.37
CA HIS A 59 -4.77 -1.70 -4.58
C HIS A 59 -4.51 -1.82 -6.09
N ARG A 60 -3.32 -1.45 -6.56
CA ARG A 60 -3.00 -1.47 -8.00
C ARG A 60 -3.17 -2.85 -8.65
N THR A 61 -2.79 -3.93 -7.97
CA THR A 61 -2.74 -5.29 -8.53
C THR A 61 -3.18 -6.40 -7.57
N ALA A 62 -3.26 -6.16 -6.27
CA ALA A 62 -3.72 -7.16 -5.32
C ALA A 62 -5.23 -7.40 -5.45
N ASN A 63 -5.67 -8.60 -5.11
CA ASN A 63 -7.10 -8.89 -4.98
C ASN A 63 -7.63 -8.29 -3.68
N ASN A 64 -8.51 -7.30 -3.80
CA ASN A 64 -9.09 -6.57 -2.68
C ASN A 64 -10.55 -6.91 -2.40
N LEU A 65 -11.19 -7.79 -3.13
CA LEU A 65 -12.63 -8.05 -2.96
C LEU A 65 -13.01 -8.47 -1.54
N ASN A 66 -12.09 -9.09 -0.81
CA ASN A 66 -12.29 -9.52 0.58
C ASN A 66 -11.39 -8.75 1.58
N ASN A 67 -11.06 -7.49 1.29
CA ASN A 67 -10.19 -6.69 2.14
C ASN A 67 -10.84 -6.41 3.51
N ILE A 68 -10.04 -6.52 4.58
CA ILE A 68 -10.49 -6.28 5.95
C ILE A 68 -11.05 -4.86 6.13
N ALA A 69 -10.49 -3.86 5.43
CA ALA A 69 -10.95 -2.47 5.53
C ALA A 69 -12.43 -2.33 5.17
N CYS A 70 -12.92 -3.01 4.11
CA CYS A 70 -14.33 -2.92 3.76
C CYS A 70 -15.25 -3.54 4.83
N LYS A 71 -14.82 -4.63 5.45
CA LYS A 71 -15.57 -5.27 6.54
C LYS A 71 -15.63 -4.36 7.77
N GLU A 72 -14.49 -3.79 8.15
CA GLU A 72 -14.39 -2.93 9.32
C GLU A 72 -15.12 -1.60 9.14
N LEU A 73 -15.11 -1.04 7.92
CA LEU A 73 -15.87 0.17 7.59
C LEU A 73 -17.38 -0.10 7.58
N ALA A 74 -17.83 -1.21 7.01
CA ALA A 74 -19.24 -1.59 7.02
C ALA A 74 -19.77 -1.84 8.43
N LYS A 75 -19.01 -2.50 9.31
CA LYS A 75 -19.35 -2.64 10.75
C LYS A 75 -19.54 -1.30 11.46
N ARG A 76 -18.91 -0.23 10.96
CA ARG A 76 -18.99 1.12 11.52
C ARG A 76 -20.02 2.03 10.83
N GLY A 77 -20.89 1.46 10.01
CA GLY A 77 -22.03 2.16 9.41
C GLY A 77 -21.74 2.82 8.05
N PHE A 78 -20.58 2.57 7.43
CA PHE A 78 -20.25 3.08 6.10
C PHE A 78 -20.60 2.11 4.98
N LEU A 79 -20.96 2.63 3.82
CA LEU A 79 -20.90 1.83 2.60
C LEU A 79 -19.44 1.66 2.21
N ALA A 80 -18.99 0.45 1.88
CA ALA A 80 -17.62 0.24 1.44
C ALA A 80 -17.59 -0.59 0.14
N LEU A 81 -16.89 -0.09 -0.88
CA LEU A 81 -16.66 -0.79 -2.13
C LEU A 81 -15.20 -1.23 -2.19
N CYS A 82 -14.97 -2.53 -2.00
CA CYS A 82 -13.69 -3.17 -2.27
C CYS A 82 -13.63 -3.62 -3.72
N TRP A 83 -12.61 -3.21 -4.48
CA TRP A 83 -12.56 -3.48 -5.90
C TRP A 83 -11.15 -3.75 -6.41
N ASN A 84 -11.07 -4.42 -7.55
CA ASN A 84 -9.84 -4.76 -8.24
C ASN A 84 -9.70 -3.94 -9.52
N THR A 85 -8.48 -3.50 -9.81
CA THR A 85 -8.16 -2.85 -11.08
C THR A 85 -8.13 -3.86 -12.22
N ARG A 86 -8.08 -3.37 -13.46
CA ARG A 86 -7.84 -4.20 -14.66
C ARG A 86 -6.51 -4.94 -14.64
N PHE A 87 -5.57 -4.54 -13.78
CA PHE A 87 -4.24 -5.15 -13.63
C PHE A 87 -4.16 -6.12 -12.45
N GLN A 88 -5.29 -6.64 -11.97
CA GLN A 88 -5.28 -7.63 -10.89
C GLN A 88 -4.34 -8.80 -11.22
N ASN A 89 -3.46 -9.13 -10.26
CA ASN A 89 -2.44 -10.18 -10.37
C ASN A 89 -1.44 -9.98 -11.54
N ASN A 90 -1.28 -8.77 -12.04
CA ASN A 90 -0.41 -8.48 -13.17
C ASN A 90 0.50 -7.26 -12.89
N GLU A 91 1.51 -7.45 -12.04
CA GLU A 91 2.53 -6.42 -11.75
C GLU A 91 3.39 -6.09 -12.97
N ALA A 92 3.63 -7.06 -13.85
CA ALA A 92 4.58 -6.91 -14.94
C ALA A 92 4.16 -5.93 -16.02
N SER A 93 2.85 -5.66 -16.17
CA SER A 93 2.33 -4.84 -17.28
C SER A 93 1.46 -3.65 -16.86
N VAL A 94 1.56 -3.22 -15.60
CA VAL A 94 0.79 -2.07 -15.09
C VAL A 94 1.15 -0.80 -15.87
N ARG A 95 0.13 -0.10 -16.36
CA ARG A 95 0.25 1.24 -16.92
C ARG A 95 -0.50 2.23 -16.01
N TRP A 96 0.27 3.13 -15.40
CA TRP A 96 -0.28 4.01 -14.36
C TRP A 96 -1.27 5.03 -14.93
N GLU A 97 -1.01 5.50 -16.12
CA GLU A 97 -1.85 6.47 -16.81
C GLU A 97 -3.23 5.90 -17.18
N ASP A 98 -3.35 4.58 -17.30
CA ASP A 98 -4.62 3.89 -17.59
C ASP A 98 -5.43 3.56 -16.35
N ILE A 99 -4.77 3.31 -15.20
CA ILE A 99 -5.40 2.75 -14.01
C ILE A 99 -6.36 3.74 -13.32
N ALA A 100 -6.14 5.05 -13.48
CA ALA A 100 -6.99 6.08 -12.90
C ALA A 100 -8.44 6.04 -13.44
N PHE A 101 -8.64 5.53 -14.65
CA PHE A 101 -9.99 5.32 -15.21
C PHE A 101 -10.77 4.21 -14.48
N ASP A 102 -10.07 3.28 -13.83
CA ASP A 102 -10.70 2.26 -13.00
C ASP A 102 -11.23 2.88 -11.71
N VAL A 103 -10.46 3.81 -11.11
CA VAL A 103 -10.93 4.63 -9.96
C VAL A 103 -12.15 5.44 -10.36
N LYS A 104 -12.11 6.13 -11.52
CA LYS A 104 -13.25 6.89 -12.03
C LYS A 104 -14.51 6.03 -12.13
N THR A 105 -14.40 4.82 -12.69
CA THR A 105 -15.54 3.90 -12.83
C THR A 105 -16.18 3.60 -11.48
N THR A 106 -15.38 3.41 -10.43
CA THR A 106 -15.89 3.12 -9.09
C THR A 106 -16.44 4.36 -8.37
N VAL A 107 -15.82 5.52 -8.55
CA VAL A 107 -16.34 6.81 -8.04
C VAL A 107 -17.70 7.12 -8.66
N ASP A 108 -17.83 7.02 -9.99
CA ASP A 108 -19.09 7.27 -10.69
C ASP A 108 -20.18 6.28 -10.22
N TYR A 109 -19.82 5.01 -10.04
CA TYR A 109 -20.77 4.00 -9.55
C TYR A 109 -21.30 4.34 -8.14
N VAL A 110 -20.42 4.57 -7.16
CA VAL A 110 -20.91 4.83 -5.78
C VAL A 110 -21.68 6.15 -5.69
N ARG A 111 -21.31 7.16 -6.47
CA ARG A 111 -22.06 8.43 -6.54
C ARG A 111 -23.46 8.25 -7.17
N SER A 112 -23.70 7.19 -7.94
CA SER A 112 -25.01 6.87 -8.49
C SER A 112 -25.92 6.13 -7.51
N LEU A 113 -25.39 5.63 -6.39
CA LEU A 113 -26.18 4.88 -5.42
C LEU A 113 -27.09 5.81 -4.60
N PRO A 114 -28.36 5.43 -4.38
CA PRO A 114 -29.28 6.24 -3.59
C PRO A 114 -28.74 6.49 -2.16
N GLY A 115 -28.85 7.73 -1.70
CA GLY A 115 -28.47 8.14 -0.35
C GLY A 115 -26.98 8.45 -0.17
N ILE A 116 -26.10 8.08 -1.08
CA ILE A 116 -24.66 8.41 -0.98
C ILE A 116 -24.44 9.87 -1.41
N THR A 117 -23.92 10.66 -0.49
CA THR A 117 -23.62 12.08 -0.69
C THR A 117 -22.14 12.39 -0.57
N LYS A 118 -21.36 11.48 0.04
CA LYS A 118 -19.92 11.62 0.30
C LYS A 118 -19.15 10.40 -0.14
N VAL A 119 -18.03 10.60 -0.81
CA VAL A 119 -17.13 9.56 -1.28
C VAL A 119 -15.75 9.79 -0.70
N VAL A 120 -15.20 8.80 0.00
CA VAL A 120 -13.88 8.82 0.60
C VAL A 120 -13.02 7.76 -0.07
N LEU A 121 -11.86 8.15 -0.60
CA LEU A 121 -10.88 7.22 -1.13
C LEU A 121 -10.05 6.64 0.02
N LEU A 122 -9.83 5.34 0.03
CA LEU A 122 -8.92 4.69 0.98
C LEU A 122 -7.82 3.98 0.21
N GLY A 123 -6.61 4.50 0.30
CA GLY A 123 -5.42 4.00 -0.36
C GLY A 123 -4.47 3.32 0.62
N HIS A 124 -4.54 1.99 0.75
CA HIS A 124 -3.59 1.20 1.50
C HIS A 124 -2.44 0.73 0.62
N SER A 125 -1.20 0.77 1.12
CA SER A 125 -0.05 0.23 0.39
C SER A 125 0.03 0.78 -1.05
N GLY A 126 0.12 -0.06 -2.06
CA GLY A 126 0.06 0.30 -3.48
C GLY A 126 -1.27 0.91 -3.94
N GLY A 127 -2.29 0.95 -3.09
CA GLY A 127 -3.50 1.73 -3.29
C GLY A 127 -3.30 3.23 -3.03
N SER A 128 -2.29 3.60 -2.22
CA SER A 128 -2.03 5.02 -1.90
C SER A 128 -1.65 5.83 -3.12
N PRO A 129 -0.63 5.43 -3.92
CA PRO A 129 -0.33 6.17 -5.14
C PRO A 129 -1.45 6.06 -6.18
N LEU A 130 -2.26 4.98 -6.19
CA LEU A 130 -3.41 4.86 -7.06
C LEU A 130 -4.48 5.91 -6.76
N MET A 131 -4.93 5.97 -5.50
CA MET A 131 -5.98 6.89 -5.08
C MET A 131 -5.50 8.34 -5.12
N SER A 132 -4.25 8.61 -4.70
CA SER A 132 -3.67 9.95 -4.75
C SER A 132 -3.44 10.45 -6.18
N TYR A 133 -3.03 9.58 -7.12
CA TYR A 133 -2.92 9.95 -8.53
C TYR A 133 -4.26 10.38 -9.12
N TYR A 134 -5.31 9.59 -8.90
CA TYR A 134 -6.65 9.96 -9.32
C TYR A 134 -7.06 11.32 -8.76
N GLU A 135 -6.92 11.51 -7.44
CA GLU A 135 -7.36 12.73 -6.76
C GLU A 135 -6.56 13.96 -7.19
N ALA A 136 -5.23 13.83 -7.33
CA ALA A 136 -4.39 14.92 -7.81
C ALA A 136 -4.79 15.39 -9.22
N VAL A 137 -5.11 14.45 -10.11
CA VAL A 137 -5.61 14.78 -11.45
C VAL A 137 -7.02 15.40 -11.38
N ALA A 138 -7.88 14.89 -10.50
CA ALA A 138 -9.25 15.40 -10.34
C ALA A 138 -9.27 16.86 -9.83
N GLU A 139 -8.39 17.21 -8.89
CA GLU A 139 -8.31 18.56 -8.33
C GLU A 139 -7.47 19.55 -9.15
N ALA A 140 -6.32 19.10 -9.68
CA ALA A 140 -5.38 19.97 -10.40
C ALA A 140 -5.62 19.97 -11.92
N GLY A 141 -6.49 19.08 -12.41
CA GLY A 141 -6.83 18.93 -13.81
C GLY A 141 -5.87 18.03 -14.61
N PRO A 142 -6.22 17.73 -15.88
CA PRO A 142 -5.53 16.73 -16.69
C PRO A 142 -4.08 17.09 -17.04
N ASN A 143 -3.65 18.32 -16.83
CA ASN A 143 -2.27 18.73 -17.07
C ASN A 143 -1.32 18.29 -15.96
N TRP A 144 -1.83 17.87 -14.80
CA TRP A 144 -1.01 17.41 -13.69
C TRP A 144 -0.07 16.26 -14.08
N CYS A 145 -0.52 15.35 -14.93
CA CYS A 145 0.27 14.21 -15.40
C CYS A 145 0.99 14.43 -16.75
N LYS A 146 1.03 15.68 -17.24
CA LYS A 146 1.63 16.04 -18.54
C LYS A 146 2.91 16.88 -18.43
N GLY A 147 3.48 17.01 -17.23
CA GLY A 147 4.70 17.80 -17.03
C GLY A 147 5.90 17.24 -17.80
N PRO A 148 6.82 18.11 -18.31
CA PRO A 148 7.97 17.70 -19.14
C PRO A 148 8.95 16.80 -18.36
N ASP A 149 8.98 16.90 -17.04
CA ASP A 149 9.87 16.10 -16.18
C ASP A 149 9.37 14.69 -15.93
N LYS A 150 8.10 14.41 -16.29
CA LYS A 150 7.50 13.08 -16.14
C LYS A 150 8.17 12.06 -17.06
N LEU A 151 8.48 10.88 -16.53
CA LEU A 151 8.99 9.76 -17.33
C LEU A 151 8.00 9.31 -18.40
N ILE A 152 6.72 9.28 -18.06
CA ILE A 152 5.60 9.05 -18.97
C ILE A 152 4.57 10.15 -18.74
N GLN A 153 4.09 10.74 -19.83
CA GLN A 153 2.99 11.70 -19.78
C GLN A 153 1.67 11.00 -20.10
N CYS A 154 0.60 11.38 -19.43
CA CYS A 154 -0.72 10.91 -19.82
C CYS A 154 -1.17 11.56 -21.14
N THR A 155 -1.81 10.77 -21.98
CA THR A 155 -2.29 11.21 -23.32
C THR A 155 -3.80 11.39 -23.35
N ALA A 156 -4.53 10.68 -22.50
CA ALA A 156 -5.98 10.73 -22.46
C ALA A 156 -6.49 12.03 -21.79
N ASN A 157 -7.69 12.44 -22.17
CA ASN A 157 -8.41 13.47 -21.42
C ASN A 157 -8.96 12.85 -20.12
N MET A 158 -8.45 13.31 -18.99
CA MET A 158 -8.80 12.85 -17.66
C MET A 158 -9.69 13.88 -16.97
N ASP A 159 -10.96 13.94 -17.37
CA ASP A 159 -11.97 14.72 -16.68
C ASP A 159 -12.53 13.89 -15.51
N PHE A 160 -11.92 14.03 -14.35
CA PHE A 160 -12.25 13.32 -13.14
C PHE A 160 -12.95 14.23 -12.14
N LYS A 161 -13.90 13.65 -11.38
CA LYS A 161 -14.58 14.37 -10.28
C LYS A 161 -13.84 14.10 -8.99
N PRO A 162 -13.45 15.13 -8.22
CA PRO A 162 -12.81 14.95 -6.93
C PRO A 162 -13.67 14.12 -5.96
N ALA A 163 -13.02 13.36 -5.09
CA ALA A 163 -13.66 12.77 -3.92
C ALA A 163 -13.94 13.83 -2.85
N ASP A 164 -14.58 13.43 -1.75
CA ASP A 164 -14.86 14.33 -0.63
C ASP A 164 -13.82 14.24 0.47
N GLY A 165 -13.03 13.14 0.50
CA GLY A 165 -11.92 12.92 1.43
C GLY A 165 -11.03 11.78 1.00
N ILE A 166 -9.84 11.70 1.60
CA ILE A 166 -8.88 10.63 1.32
C ILE A 166 -8.20 10.15 2.60
N VAL A 167 -8.08 8.82 2.72
CA VAL A 167 -7.43 8.15 3.86
C VAL A 167 -6.30 7.27 3.34
N PHE A 168 -5.13 7.40 3.93
CA PHE A 168 -3.92 6.68 3.60
C PHE A 168 -3.45 5.81 4.77
N PRO A 169 -4.04 4.62 4.99
CA PRO A 169 -3.53 3.71 6.00
C PRO A 169 -2.33 2.95 5.43
N ASP A 170 -1.22 3.05 6.10
CA ASP A 170 0.08 2.48 5.73
C ASP A 170 0.47 2.69 4.26
N ALA A 171 0.41 3.96 3.86
CA ALA A 171 0.72 4.41 2.52
C ALA A 171 2.20 4.23 2.17
N HIS A 172 2.51 3.75 0.98
CA HIS A 172 3.88 3.81 0.48
C HIS A 172 4.10 4.99 -0.49
N PRO A 173 5.35 5.45 -0.66
CA PRO A 173 5.65 6.68 -1.42
C PRO A 173 5.39 6.57 -2.93
N GLY A 174 5.34 5.35 -3.45
CA GLY A 174 5.18 5.03 -4.87
C GLY A 174 6.02 3.83 -5.28
N ASN A 175 5.61 3.10 -6.32
CA ASN A 175 6.34 1.90 -6.75
C ASN A 175 7.73 2.20 -7.31
N GLY A 176 7.91 3.34 -7.98
CA GLY A 176 9.21 3.74 -8.46
C GLY A 176 10.24 3.82 -7.33
N VAL A 177 9.84 4.36 -6.18
CA VAL A 177 10.70 4.43 -4.98
C VAL A 177 10.89 3.07 -4.33
N GLN A 178 9.84 2.25 -4.27
CA GLN A 178 9.98 0.87 -3.79
C GLN A 178 10.96 0.06 -4.67
N SER A 179 10.84 0.20 -6.00
CA SER A 179 11.78 -0.42 -6.93
C SER A 179 13.20 0.13 -6.76
N LEU A 180 13.36 1.44 -6.62
CA LEU A 180 14.67 2.09 -6.39
C LEU A 180 15.35 1.58 -5.12
N ARG A 181 14.63 1.58 -3.99
CA ARG A 181 15.17 1.13 -2.70
C ARG A 181 15.34 -0.38 -2.62
N GLY A 182 14.61 -1.14 -3.45
CA GLY A 182 14.75 -2.60 -3.57
C GLY A 182 15.87 -3.04 -4.52
N LEU A 183 16.48 -2.14 -5.31
CA LEU A 183 17.61 -2.49 -6.17
C LEU A 183 18.82 -2.93 -5.32
N ASN A 184 19.41 -4.07 -5.68
CA ASN A 184 20.74 -4.43 -5.21
C ASN A 184 21.80 -3.91 -6.22
N PRO A 185 22.47 -2.79 -5.92
CA PRO A 185 23.41 -2.17 -6.85
C PRO A 185 24.73 -2.93 -6.97
N SER A 186 24.97 -3.94 -6.13
CA SER A 186 26.15 -4.82 -6.26
C SER A 186 26.02 -5.78 -7.44
N VAL A 187 24.80 -6.02 -7.96
CA VAL A 187 24.53 -7.01 -8.98
C VAL A 187 24.69 -6.46 -10.37
N SER A 188 25.41 -7.19 -11.22
CA SER A 188 25.50 -6.92 -12.63
C SER A 188 25.49 -8.21 -13.46
N VAL A 189 25.13 -8.11 -14.74
CA VAL A 189 25.22 -9.21 -15.69
C VAL A 189 26.18 -8.81 -16.79
N ALA A 190 27.22 -9.61 -16.99
CA ALA A 190 28.19 -9.41 -18.05
C ALA A 190 27.59 -9.76 -19.42
N SER A 191 28.27 -9.36 -20.52
CA SER A 191 27.80 -9.60 -21.89
C SER A 191 27.64 -11.09 -22.25
N ASP A 192 28.36 -11.96 -21.55
CA ASP A 192 28.26 -13.42 -21.68
C ASP A 192 27.13 -14.03 -20.83
N GLY A 193 26.32 -13.23 -20.14
CA GLY A 193 25.24 -13.65 -19.25
C GLY A 193 25.71 -14.00 -17.83
N THR A 194 27.01 -13.86 -17.52
CA THR A 194 27.53 -14.17 -16.18
C THR A 194 27.04 -13.18 -15.15
N TYR A 195 26.46 -13.70 -14.08
CA TYR A 195 26.02 -12.91 -12.90
C TYR A 195 27.23 -12.57 -12.03
N LYS A 196 27.42 -11.28 -11.76
CA LYS A 196 28.52 -10.76 -10.97
C LYS A 196 28.02 -9.96 -9.80
N VAL A 197 28.70 -10.04 -8.67
CA VAL A 197 28.44 -9.29 -7.45
C VAL A 197 29.67 -8.50 -7.05
N ASP A 198 29.52 -7.19 -6.90
CA ASP A 198 30.56 -6.33 -6.32
C ASP A 198 30.53 -6.48 -4.80
N PRO A 199 31.57 -7.08 -4.17
CA PRO A 199 31.58 -7.32 -2.74
C PRO A 199 31.62 -6.03 -1.90
N THR A 200 32.00 -4.90 -2.48
CA THR A 200 32.06 -3.61 -1.78
C THR A 200 30.70 -2.93 -1.63
N LEU A 201 29.73 -3.37 -2.44
CA LEU A 201 28.33 -2.89 -2.42
C LEU A 201 27.34 -4.02 -2.05
N ASP A 202 27.80 -5.23 -1.82
CA ASP A 202 26.92 -6.36 -1.46
C ASP A 202 26.33 -6.15 -0.05
N PRO A 203 25.00 -5.93 0.08
CA PRO A 203 24.36 -5.74 1.37
C PRO A 203 24.35 -7.01 2.24
N TYR A 204 24.64 -8.17 1.64
CA TYR A 204 24.72 -9.46 2.33
C TYR A 204 26.14 -9.86 2.72
N ASN A 205 27.11 -8.99 2.51
CA ASN A 205 28.49 -9.22 2.92
C ASN A 205 28.68 -8.82 4.39
N PRO A 206 29.10 -9.73 5.29
CA PRO A 206 29.38 -9.38 6.68
C PRO A 206 30.41 -8.26 6.86
N ALA A 207 31.36 -8.11 5.93
CA ALA A 207 32.32 -7.01 5.95
C ALA A 207 31.67 -5.63 5.76
N ASN A 208 30.45 -5.56 5.20
CA ASN A 208 29.67 -4.34 5.04
C ASN A 208 28.68 -4.10 6.19
N GLY A 209 28.57 -5.03 7.15
CA GLY A 209 27.71 -4.91 8.33
C GLY A 209 26.51 -5.87 8.36
N PHE A 210 26.42 -6.81 7.42
CA PHE A 210 25.35 -7.82 7.40
C PHE A 210 25.46 -8.81 8.55
N ASN A 211 24.35 -9.11 9.21
CA ASN A 211 24.20 -10.16 10.21
C ASN A 211 23.12 -11.16 9.78
N PRO A 212 23.46 -12.40 9.45
CA PRO A 212 22.48 -13.41 9.04
C PRO A 212 21.59 -13.93 10.18
N GLU A 213 21.97 -13.70 11.44
CA GLU A 213 21.29 -14.23 12.62
C GLU A 213 20.40 -13.19 13.33
N GLY A 214 20.36 -11.95 12.83
CA GLY A 214 19.58 -10.88 13.48
C GLY A 214 19.74 -9.54 12.80
N ALA A 215 19.64 -8.45 13.58
CA ALA A 215 19.79 -7.10 13.05
C ALA A 215 21.20 -6.88 12.48
N SER A 216 21.24 -6.37 11.26
CA SER A 216 22.46 -5.87 10.62
C SER A 216 22.78 -4.45 11.09
N HIS A 217 24.02 -4.02 10.94
CA HIS A 217 24.47 -2.66 11.27
C HIS A 217 25.37 -2.12 10.17
N TYR A 218 24.79 -1.41 9.22
CA TYR A 218 25.54 -0.80 8.13
C TYR A 218 26.11 0.55 8.55
N SER A 219 27.42 0.76 8.29
CA SER A 219 28.04 2.06 8.55
C SER A 219 27.39 3.17 7.71
N LYS A 220 27.43 4.43 8.20
CA LYS A 220 26.95 5.58 7.44
C LYS A 220 27.65 5.75 6.09
N ASP A 221 28.93 5.41 6.00
CA ASP A 221 29.67 5.40 4.74
C ASP A 221 29.13 4.35 3.77
N PHE A 222 28.89 3.13 4.23
CA PHE A 222 28.27 2.10 3.38
C PHE A 222 26.85 2.53 2.92
N GLN A 223 26.00 3.00 3.83
CA GLN A 223 24.67 3.51 3.50
C GLN A 223 24.72 4.59 2.41
N ALA A 224 25.62 5.58 2.56
CA ALA A 224 25.77 6.66 1.59
C ALA A 224 26.16 6.13 0.20
N ARG A 225 27.16 5.25 0.12
CA ARG A 225 27.59 4.61 -1.14
C ARG A 225 26.50 3.74 -1.76
N TYR A 226 25.80 2.98 -0.95
CA TYR A 226 24.74 2.07 -1.38
C TYR A 226 23.56 2.85 -1.98
N PHE A 227 23.00 3.82 -1.27
CA PHE A 227 21.87 4.62 -1.75
C PHE A 227 22.21 5.45 -3.00
N ALA A 228 23.44 5.96 -3.10
CA ALA A 228 23.91 6.63 -4.32
C ALA A 228 24.06 5.65 -5.48
N ALA A 229 24.53 4.42 -5.23
CA ALA A 229 24.65 3.39 -6.24
C ALA A 229 23.27 2.90 -6.75
N GLN A 230 22.28 2.74 -5.88
CA GLN A 230 20.90 2.44 -6.26
C GLN A 230 20.35 3.47 -7.26
N SER A 231 20.59 4.76 -6.99
CA SER A 231 20.14 5.83 -7.89
C SER A 231 20.83 5.80 -9.25
N ARG A 232 22.13 5.54 -9.30
CA ARG A 232 22.84 5.36 -10.59
C ARG A 232 22.25 4.22 -11.37
N VAL A 233 22.06 3.05 -10.76
CA VAL A 233 21.47 1.89 -11.43
C VAL A 233 20.06 2.19 -11.94
N MET A 234 19.21 2.85 -11.14
CA MET A 234 17.85 3.22 -11.57
C MET A 234 17.88 4.17 -12.78
N ASN A 235 18.70 5.20 -12.74
CA ASN A 235 18.81 6.16 -13.85
C ASN A 235 19.35 5.49 -15.14
N ASP A 236 20.31 4.56 -15.02
CA ASP A 236 20.81 3.77 -16.15
C ASP A 236 19.72 2.86 -16.74
N LEU A 237 18.89 2.25 -15.88
CA LEU A 237 17.75 1.45 -16.31
C LEU A 237 16.70 2.31 -17.04
N ILE A 238 16.43 3.51 -16.54
CA ILE A 238 15.53 4.47 -17.21
C ILE A 238 16.07 4.82 -18.61
N ALA A 239 17.35 5.17 -18.72
CA ALA A 239 17.96 5.50 -19.99
C ALA A 239 17.91 4.32 -20.98
N LYS A 240 18.22 3.11 -20.54
CA LYS A 240 18.11 1.87 -21.34
C LYS A 240 16.67 1.61 -21.80
N ALA A 241 15.69 1.76 -20.92
CA ALA A 241 14.28 1.55 -21.27
C ALA A 241 13.80 2.59 -22.29
N GLN A 242 14.16 3.86 -22.11
CA GLN A 242 13.82 4.94 -23.04
C GLN A 242 14.47 4.74 -24.43
N ALA A 243 15.73 4.31 -24.49
CA ALA A 243 16.41 3.98 -25.75
C ALA A 243 15.70 2.83 -26.49
N LYS A 244 15.34 1.75 -25.79
CA LYS A 244 14.55 0.66 -26.39
C LYS A 244 13.18 1.13 -26.88
N MET A 245 12.47 1.97 -26.13
CA MET A 245 11.18 2.53 -26.56
C MET A 245 11.33 3.40 -27.81
N THR A 246 12.44 4.11 -27.96
CA THR A 246 12.74 4.88 -29.17
C THR A 246 12.90 3.95 -30.37
N LEU A 247 13.67 2.86 -30.28
CA LEU A 247 13.81 1.87 -31.33
C LEU A 247 12.47 1.24 -31.76
N ILE A 248 11.58 0.96 -30.79
CA ILE A 248 10.22 0.47 -31.08
C ILE A 248 9.44 1.50 -31.89
N LYS A 249 9.44 2.78 -31.48
CA LYS A 249 8.76 3.87 -32.21
C LYS A 249 9.26 4.07 -33.63
N GLU A 250 10.55 3.84 -33.84
CA GLU A 250 11.20 3.95 -35.14
C GLU A 250 11.05 2.70 -36.04
N GLY A 251 10.35 1.67 -35.53
CA GLY A 251 10.19 0.38 -36.22
C GLY A 251 11.50 -0.42 -36.37
N LYS A 252 12.49 -0.12 -35.54
CA LYS A 252 13.83 -0.75 -35.56
C LYS A 252 13.96 -1.87 -34.50
N SER A 253 12.88 -2.20 -33.79
CA SER A 253 12.84 -3.27 -32.80
C SER A 253 12.13 -4.48 -33.39
N THR A 254 12.44 -5.68 -32.84
CA THR A 254 11.70 -6.91 -33.12
C THR A 254 10.26 -6.85 -32.58
N TRP A 255 10.03 -6.06 -31.55
CA TRP A 255 8.72 -5.90 -30.90
C TRP A 255 8.02 -4.63 -31.40
N PRO A 256 6.74 -4.71 -31.80
CA PRO A 256 6.06 -3.58 -32.46
C PRO A 256 5.53 -2.52 -31.47
N ASP A 257 5.33 -2.83 -30.20
CA ASP A 257 4.66 -1.94 -29.24
C ASP A 257 5.33 -1.86 -27.87
N ASP A 258 5.74 -2.98 -27.29
CA ASP A 258 6.35 -3.10 -25.96
C ASP A 258 7.33 -4.29 -25.96
N ASP A 259 8.19 -4.40 -24.95
CA ASP A 259 9.13 -5.50 -24.83
C ASP A 259 9.35 -5.85 -23.36
N LEU A 260 9.83 -7.05 -23.09
CA LEU A 260 10.24 -7.46 -21.75
C LEU A 260 11.44 -6.64 -21.28
N PHE A 261 11.40 -6.27 -20.01
CA PHE A 261 12.47 -5.54 -19.35
C PHE A 261 12.85 -6.28 -18.05
N ILE A 262 13.98 -6.99 -18.12
CA ILE A 262 14.49 -7.83 -17.04
C ILE A 262 15.52 -7.02 -16.26
N ILE A 263 15.38 -6.97 -14.92
CA ILE A 263 16.24 -6.22 -14.01
C ILE A 263 16.86 -7.19 -13.01
N PRO A 264 18.04 -7.72 -13.28
CA PRO A 264 18.82 -8.50 -12.30
C PRO A 264 19.16 -7.60 -11.10
N GLY A 265 19.11 -8.15 -9.90
CA GLY A 265 19.23 -7.34 -8.69
C GLY A 265 18.06 -6.40 -8.42
N GLY A 266 16.94 -6.55 -9.14
CA GLY A 266 15.76 -5.71 -8.98
C GLY A 266 15.04 -5.87 -7.64
N GLY A 267 15.48 -6.83 -6.84
CA GLY A 267 14.91 -7.13 -5.54
C GLY A 267 13.46 -7.60 -5.63
N TRP A 268 12.90 -7.94 -4.49
CA TRP A 268 11.48 -8.25 -4.40
C TRP A 268 10.69 -7.01 -3.95
N SER A 269 9.79 -6.52 -4.79
CA SER A 269 8.89 -5.40 -4.48
C SER A 269 7.47 -5.89 -4.16
N GLY A 270 7.33 -7.08 -3.59
CA GLY A 270 6.06 -7.55 -3.06
C GLY A 270 5.67 -6.79 -1.79
N ALA A 271 4.39 -6.86 -1.40
CA ALA A 271 3.91 -6.34 -0.13
C ALA A 271 4.51 -7.14 1.03
N GLY A 272 5.75 -6.87 1.34
CA GLY A 272 6.47 -7.52 2.41
C GLY A 272 7.71 -6.73 2.77
N PRO A 273 8.31 -7.01 3.91
CA PRO A 273 9.47 -6.28 4.45
C PRO A 273 10.73 -6.35 3.58
N GLY A 274 10.71 -7.13 2.51
CA GLY A 274 11.83 -7.28 1.58
C GLY A 274 11.90 -6.27 0.43
N SER A 275 11.16 -5.18 0.46
CA SER A 275 11.18 -4.18 -0.63
C SER A 275 12.42 -3.28 -0.63
N SER A 276 13.21 -3.28 0.44
CA SER A 276 14.54 -2.68 0.48
C SER A 276 15.43 -3.54 1.35
N ASP A 277 16.52 -4.00 0.80
CA ASP A 277 17.41 -4.91 1.50
C ASP A 277 17.95 -4.31 2.81
N LEU A 278 18.30 -3.02 2.82
CA LEU A 278 18.79 -2.37 4.04
C LEU A 278 17.67 -2.13 5.07
N ILE A 279 16.47 -1.73 4.64
CA ILE A 279 15.33 -1.49 5.56
C ILE A 279 14.96 -2.78 6.31
N ALA A 280 14.89 -3.89 5.59
CA ALA A 280 14.49 -5.16 6.19
C ALA A 280 15.54 -5.73 7.15
N MET A 281 16.81 -5.36 7.00
CA MET A 281 17.92 -5.95 7.76
C MET A 281 18.43 -5.06 8.88
N ASP A 282 18.43 -3.73 8.73
CA ASP A 282 18.94 -2.78 9.70
C ASP A 282 17.84 -1.86 10.23
N PRO A 283 17.18 -2.21 11.34
CA PRO A 283 16.17 -1.35 11.97
C PRO A 283 16.78 -0.08 12.60
N GLY A 284 18.09 0.01 12.67
CA GLY A 284 18.84 1.16 13.21
C GLY A 284 19.02 2.33 12.24
N ILE A 285 18.35 2.32 11.05
CA ILE A 285 18.40 3.44 10.11
C ILE A 285 17.20 4.38 10.41
N PRO A 286 17.39 5.48 11.19
CA PRO A 286 16.28 6.31 11.67
C PRO A 286 15.53 6.99 10.52
N GLU A 287 16.25 7.33 9.44
CA GLU A 287 15.69 7.98 8.25
C GLU A 287 14.65 7.12 7.51
N LEU A 288 14.52 5.86 7.90
CA LEU A 288 13.54 4.92 7.34
C LEU A 288 12.55 4.40 8.39
N MET A 289 13.01 4.24 9.63
CA MET A 289 12.30 3.50 10.68
C MET A 289 11.68 4.37 11.77
N SER A 290 11.86 5.71 11.69
CA SER A 290 11.39 6.59 12.76
C SER A 290 10.86 7.89 12.21
N THR A 291 9.90 8.51 12.93
CA THR A 291 9.53 9.91 12.66
C THR A 291 10.73 10.84 12.98
N ALA A 292 10.81 11.96 12.28
CA ALA A 292 11.83 12.97 12.54
C ALA A 292 11.48 13.84 13.76
N ARG A 293 10.18 13.96 14.02
CA ARG A 293 9.63 14.83 15.05
C ARG A 293 8.69 14.04 15.96
N PRO A 294 8.36 14.56 17.14
CA PRO A 294 7.27 14.01 17.94
C PRO A 294 5.95 14.07 17.17
N GLU A 295 5.34 12.90 16.99
CA GLU A 295 4.08 12.72 16.28
C GLU A 295 3.05 11.97 17.14
N LYS A 296 1.79 12.02 16.76
CA LYS A 296 0.72 11.31 17.48
C LYS A 296 0.89 9.80 17.35
N LEU A 297 0.97 9.11 18.49
CA LEU A 297 0.94 7.67 18.60
C LEU A 297 -0.33 7.23 19.30
N LEU A 298 -1.19 6.49 18.60
CA LEU A 298 -2.39 5.87 19.15
C LEU A 298 -2.00 4.55 19.81
N LYS A 299 -2.03 4.55 21.14
CA LYS A 299 -1.65 3.42 21.97
C LYS A 299 -2.71 2.31 21.91
N ASN A 300 -2.31 1.10 22.27
CA ASN A 300 -3.20 -0.06 22.29
C ASN A 300 -4.46 0.13 23.16
N ASP A 301 -4.37 0.90 24.25
CA ASP A 301 -5.49 1.24 25.13
C ASP A 301 -6.42 2.37 24.58
N GLY A 302 -6.12 2.91 23.42
CA GLY A 302 -6.88 3.99 22.78
C GLY A 302 -6.44 5.41 23.19
N THR A 303 -5.45 5.56 24.07
CA THR A 303 -4.87 6.87 24.41
C THR A 303 -3.97 7.38 23.28
N ILE A 304 -3.83 8.70 23.16
CA ILE A 304 -2.91 9.31 22.19
C ILE A 304 -1.82 10.04 22.95
N VAL A 305 -0.58 9.69 22.66
CA VAL A 305 0.61 10.39 23.14
C VAL A 305 1.35 11.05 21.98
N THR A 306 2.22 12.01 22.27
CA THR A 306 3.05 12.68 21.26
C THR A 306 4.51 12.41 21.60
N GLU A 307 5.20 11.69 20.72
CA GLU A 307 6.61 11.32 20.88
C GLU A 307 7.26 11.04 19.52
N VAL A 308 8.59 10.95 19.47
CA VAL A 308 9.29 10.41 18.31
C VAL A 308 8.99 8.92 18.24
N VAL A 309 8.30 8.49 17.18
CA VAL A 309 7.85 7.11 17.04
C VAL A 309 8.88 6.30 16.26
N HIS A 310 9.36 5.23 16.86
CA HIS A 310 10.23 4.24 16.23
C HIS A 310 9.40 3.02 15.83
N SER A 311 9.63 2.50 14.63
CA SER A 311 9.02 1.23 14.23
C SER A 311 9.52 0.10 15.14
N VAL A 312 8.59 -0.73 15.59
CA VAL A 312 8.92 -1.95 16.37
C VAL A 312 9.08 -3.18 15.46
N ALA A 313 9.10 -3.00 14.12
CA ALA A 313 9.29 -4.10 13.18
C ALA A 313 10.60 -4.84 13.47
N ALA A 314 10.51 -6.17 13.51
CA ALA A 314 11.69 -7.01 13.66
C ALA A 314 12.49 -7.06 12.35
N PRO A 315 13.83 -7.20 12.41
CA PRO A 315 14.63 -7.44 11.21
C PRO A 315 14.30 -8.80 10.59
N GLU A 316 14.39 -8.90 9.26
CA GLU A 316 14.06 -10.11 8.51
C GLU A 316 15.25 -10.61 7.68
N PRO A 317 16.34 -11.08 8.30
CA PRO A 317 17.54 -11.55 7.62
C PRO A 317 17.30 -12.78 6.73
N GLU A 318 16.22 -13.53 6.97
CA GLU A 318 15.85 -14.72 6.17
C GLU A 318 15.51 -14.33 4.72
N ASN A 319 14.95 -13.15 4.50
CA ASN A 319 14.68 -12.64 3.16
C ASN A 319 15.96 -12.40 2.35
N ALA A 320 17.08 -12.17 3.02
CA ALA A 320 18.39 -12.02 2.40
C ALA A 320 18.79 -13.24 1.54
N LYS A 321 18.61 -14.46 2.05
CA LYS A 321 18.92 -15.69 1.29
C LYS A 321 18.12 -15.79 0.00
N ALA A 322 16.84 -15.44 0.08
CA ALA A 322 15.93 -15.48 -1.06
C ALA A 322 16.30 -14.45 -2.12
N ASN A 323 16.61 -13.22 -1.73
CA ASN A 323 16.96 -12.15 -2.65
C ASN A 323 18.34 -12.30 -3.30
N ARG A 324 19.22 -13.16 -2.75
CA ARG A 324 20.52 -13.49 -3.35
C ARG A 324 20.43 -14.42 -4.54
N THR A 325 19.32 -15.11 -4.75
CA THR A 325 19.15 -15.98 -5.91
C THR A 325 18.79 -15.14 -7.13
N PHE A 326 19.28 -15.56 -8.32
CA PHE A 326 18.89 -14.91 -9.57
C PHE A 326 17.38 -14.88 -9.74
N GLU A 327 16.69 -15.96 -9.42
CA GLU A 327 15.25 -16.10 -9.56
C GLU A 327 14.46 -15.08 -8.73
N ARG A 328 14.74 -14.94 -7.43
CA ARG A 328 14.04 -14.01 -6.54
C ARG A 328 14.62 -12.61 -6.53
N GLY A 329 15.88 -12.46 -6.86
CA GLY A 329 16.57 -11.18 -7.00
C GLY A 329 16.35 -10.50 -8.35
N THR A 330 15.51 -11.04 -9.26
CA THR A 330 15.28 -10.49 -10.58
C THR A 330 13.84 -10.01 -10.73
N LYS A 331 13.66 -8.77 -11.25
CA LYS A 331 12.36 -8.24 -11.63
C LYS A 331 12.14 -8.37 -13.12
N VAL A 332 10.89 -8.64 -13.48
CA VAL A 332 10.44 -8.69 -14.87
C VAL A 332 9.27 -7.75 -15.05
N PHE A 333 9.42 -6.79 -15.94
CA PHE A 333 8.39 -5.84 -16.36
C PHE A 333 8.29 -5.83 -17.88
N THR A 334 7.30 -5.13 -18.42
CA THR A 334 7.40 -4.57 -19.75
C THR A 334 8.09 -3.20 -19.69
N LEU A 335 8.64 -2.72 -20.80
CA LEU A 335 9.28 -1.39 -20.88
C LEU A 335 8.30 -0.29 -20.45
N LYS A 336 7.06 -0.35 -20.95
CA LYS A 336 6.01 0.62 -20.60
C LYS A 336 5.66 0.56 -19.12
N SER A 337 5.50 -0.63 -18.53
CA SER A 337 5.22 -0.79 -17.12
C SER A 337 6.36 -0.30 -16.23
N PHE A 338 7.60 -0.59 -16.62
CA PHE A 338 8.76 -0.08 -15.88
C PHE A 338 8.76 1.45 -15.81
N LEU A 339 8.70 2.11 -16.99
CA LEU A 339 8.74 3.57 -17.06
C LEU A 339 7.51 4.25 -16.44
N SER A 340 6.32 3.65 -16.59
CA SER A 340 5.04 4.21 -16.12
C SER A 340 4.84 4.03 -14.60
N ALA A 341 5.20 2.87 -14.07
CA ALA A 341 4.80 2.50 -12.71
C ALA A 341 5.96 2.19 -11.76
N ASN A 342 7.15 1.83 -12.28
CA ASN A 342 8.21 1.22 -11.47
C ASN A 342 9.56 1.97 -11.53
N ALA A 343 9.58 3.13 -12.16
CA ALA A 343 10.77 3.97 -12.28
C ALA A 343 10.55 5.33 -11.62
N VAL A 344 11.64 5.89 -11.09
CA VAL A 344 11.70 7.26 -10.54
C VAL A 344 13.13 7.79 -10.71
N LYS A 345 13.27 9.04 -11.15
CA LYS A 345 14.59 9.71 -11.21
C LYS A 345 15.08 10.01 -9.80
N SER A 346 16.38 9.88 -9.55
CA SER A 346 16.96 10.17 -8.25
C SER A 346 18.46 10.45 -8.33
N THR A 347 18.98 11.16 -7.33
CA THR A 347 20.42 11.34 -7.09
C THR A 347 20.88 10.51 -5.89
N ASN A 348 19.97 10.19 -4.99
CA ASN A 348 20.17 9.33 -3.82
C ASN A 348 18.83 8.66 -3.48
N ALA A 349 18.83 7.35 -3.23
CA ALA A 349 17.61 6.58 -2.99
C ALA A 349 16.89 6.94 -1.69
N LEU A 350 17.58 7.59 -0.74
CA LEU A 350 17.01 8.01 0.54
C LEU A 350 16.55 9.47 0.52
N SER A 351 17.43 10.41 0.11
CA SER A 351 17.23 11.86 0.25
C SER A 351 17.13 12.63 -1.07
N GLY A 352 17.43 11.99 -2.21
CA GLY A 352 17.51 12.64 -3.51
C GLY A 352 16.52 12.13 -4.54
N VAL A 353 15.32 11.75 -4.13
CA VAL A 353 14.28 11.24 -5.03
C VAL A 353 13.53 12.40 -5.68
N ASP A 354 13.45 12.41 -7.01
CA ASP A 354 12.57 13.29 -7.76
C ASP A 354 11.16 12.70 -7.80
N TRP A 355 10.40 12.99 -6.74
CA TRP A 355 9.06 12.46 -6.51
C TRP A 355 8.10 12.67 -7.68
N CYS A 356 8.24 13.78 -8.39
CA CYS A 356 7.33 14.16 -9.47
C CYS A 356 7.76 13.65 -10.84
N SER A 357 8.91 12.99 -10.98
CA SER A 357 9.32 12.34 -12.22
C SER A 357 8.45 11.14 -12.58
N SER A 358 7.74 10.55 -11.62
CA SER A 358 6.79 9.46 -11.81
C SER A 358 5.34 9.90 -11.51
N ASN A 359 4.38 9.37 -12.27
CA ASN A 359 2.96 9.50 -11.94
C ASN A 359 2.54 8.57 -10.79
N ASN A 360 3.29 7.48 -10.58
CA ASN A 360 3.12 6.57 -9.45
C ASN A 360 3.90 7.09 -8.23
N SER A 361 3.45 8.20 -7.66
CA SER A 361 4.08 8.83 -6.51
C SER A 361 3.06 9.50 -5.60
N THR A 362 2.83 8.92 -4.43
CA THR A 362 1.99 9.53 -3.39
C THR A 362 2.59 10.85 -2.93
N MET A 363 3.92 10.91 -2.80
CA MET A 363 4.67 12.12 -2.39
C MET A 363 4.45 13.30 -3.33
N CYS A 364 4.39 13.05 -4.65
CA CYS A 364 4.08 14.11 -5.62
C CYS A 364 2.59 14.49 -5.56
N ALA A 365 1.71 13.49 -5.50
CA ALA A 365 0.26 13.69 -5.57
C ALA A 365 -0.29 14.50 -4.39
N VAL A 366 0.15 14.23 -3.16
CA VAL A 366 -0.33 14.93 -1.96
C VAL A 366 -0.04 16.43 -1.97
N GLN A 367 0.94 16.88 -2.77
CA GLN A 367 1.24 18.31 -2.95
C GLN A 367 0.16 19.07 -3.74
N SER A 368 -0.76 18.34 -4.38
CA SER A 368 -1.87 18.92 -5.17
C SER A 368 -3.24 18.61 -4.57
N ILE A 369 -3.33 17.69 -3.63
CA ILE A 369 -4.58 17.27 -2.98
C ILE A 369 -4.95 18.25 -1.86
N LYS A 370 -6.17 18.78 -1.90
CA LYS A 370 -6.67 19.79 -0.94
C LYS A 370 -7.85 19.30 -0.11
N ILE A 371 -8.52 18.22 -0.51
CA ILE A 371 -9.62 17.61 0.27
C ILE A 371 -9.10 17.12 1.63
N PRO A 372 -9.99 16.96 2.63
CA PRO A 372 -9.62 16.40 3.93
C PRO A 372 -8.82 15.11 3.79
N THR A 373 -7.66 15.07 4.44
CA THR A 373 -6.67 13.98 4.28
C THR A 373 -6.29 13.40 5.65
N LEU A 374 -6.43 12.08 5.79
CA LEU A 374 -5.90 11.33 6.94
C LEU A 374 -4.77 10.41 6.50
N ILE A 375 -3.64 10.48 7.18
CA ILE A 375 -2.51 9.57 7.02
C ILE A 375 -2.35 8.79 8.34
N ALA A 376 -2.39 7.45 8.27
CA ALA A 376 -2.30 6.58 9.42
C ALA A 376 -1.18 5.55 9.23
N ALA A 377 -0.03 5.79 9.87
CA ALA A 377 1.13 4.90 9.77
C ALA A 377 0.99 3.67 10.70
N MET A 378 1.59 2.55 10.29
CA MET A 378 1.63 1.33 11.11
C MET A 378 2.93 1.28 11.91
N GLY A 379 2.81 1.22 13.25
CA GLY A 379 3.93 1.29 14.20
C GLY A 379 4.87 0.09 14.20
N ALA A 380 4.50 -0.99 13.53
CA ALA A 380 5.35 -2.16 13.32
C ALA A 380 5.67 -2.36 11.82
N PHE A 381 5.86 -1.26 11.08
CA PHE A 381 6.25 -1.31 9.67
C PHE A 381 7.22 -0.18 9.30
N HIS A 382 7.82 -0.23 8.13
CA HIS A 382 8.91 0.67 7.74
C HIS A 382 8.47 1.92 6.95
N PHE A 383 7.17 2.18 6.83
CA PHE A 383 6.67 3.38 6.12
C PHE A 383 6.46 4.61 7.01
N ILE A 384 6.74 4.51 8.31
CA ILE A 384 6.50 5.60 9.27
C ILE A 384 7.10 6.92 8.77
N ARG A 385 8.37 6.89 8.36
CA ARG A 385 9.09 8.09 7.90
C ARG A 385 8.55 8.64 6.59
N ASP A 386 8.28 7.77 5.63
CA ASP A 386 7.69 8.18 4.35
C ASP A 386 6.31 8.82 4.56
N GLN A 387 5.51 8.32 5.49
CA GLN A 387 4.18 8.87 5.77
C GLN A 387 4.21 10.18 6.54
N GLU A 388 5.16 10.37 7.45
CA GLU A 388 5.41 11.69 8.05
C GLU A 388 5.76 12.71 6.96
N GLN A 389 6.63 12.35 6.02
CA GLN A 389 6.98 13.21 4.89
C GLN A 389 5.80 13.48 3.95
N MET A 390 4.92 12.50 3.72
CA MET A 390 3.65 12.72 2.99
C MET A 390 2.79 13.77 3.69
N TYR A 391 2.68 13.68 5.01
CA TYR A 391 1.93 14.65 5.81
C TYR A 391 2.53 16.05 5.71
N GLU A 392 3.86 16.17 5.78
CA GLU A 392 4.55 17.45 5.63
C GLU A 392 4.30 18.08 4.26
N LEU A 393 4.42 17.29 3.19
CA LEU A 393 4.25 17.72 1.79
C LEU A 393 2.79 17.98 1.41
N SER A 394 1.82 17.43 2.13
CA SER A 394 0.40 17.53 1.79
C SER A 394 -0.10 18.97 1.76
N ALA A 395 -0.73 19.36 0.64
CA ALA A 395 -1.34 20.67 0.45
C ALA A 395 -2.72 20.82 1.15
N ALA A 396 -3.29 19.75 1.66
CA ALA A 396 -4.56 19.78 2.37
C ALA A 396 -4.45 20.66 3.63
N LYS A 397 -5.40 21.57 3.82
CA LYS A 397 -5.49 22.39 5.04
C LYS A 397 -6.06 21.59 6.22
N ASP A 398 -7.04 20.74 5.94
CA ASP A 398 -7.59 19.78 6.88
C ASP A 398 -6.86 18.45 6.69
N LYS A 399 -5.76 18.28 7.41
CA LYS A 399 -4.95 17.07 7.36
C LYS A 399 -4.60 16.57 8.75
N ASP A 400 -4.50 15.26 8.88
CA ASP A 400 -4.14 14.61 10.13
C ASP A 400 -3.13 13.49 9.89
N TYR A 401 -2.21 13.30 10.84
CA TYR A 401 -1.23 12.20 10.86
C TYR A 401 -1.26 11.50 12.21
N ILE A 402 -1.28 10.18 12.19
CA ILE A 402 -1.25 9.35 13.39
C ILE A 402 -0.51 8.04 13.12
N VAL A 403 0.23 7.55 14.11
CA VAL A 403 0.85 6.23 14.09
C VAL A 403 0.02 5.29 14.96
N ILE A 404 -0.26 4.08 14.47
CA ILE A 404 -1.01 3.04 15.20
C ILE A 404 -0.02 2.11 15.88
N GLU A 405 0.02 2.07 17.21
CA GLU A 405 0.96 1.28 17.98
C GLU A 405 0.91 -0.21 17.60
N GLY A 406 2.08 -0.77 17.27
CA GLY A 406 2.25 -2.21 17.04
C GLY A 406 1.45 -2.82 15.89
N ALA A 407 0.83 -2.00 15.02
CA ALA A 407 0.17 -2.49 13.81
C ALA A 407 1.20 -2.85 12.73
N VAL A 408 1.02 -4.00 12.08
CA VAL A 408 1.77 -4.37 10.86
C VAL A 408 1.09 -3.83 9.61
N HIS A 409 1.74 -3.96 8.46
CA HIS A 409 1.23 -3.50 7.17
C HIS A 409 -0.22 -3.88 6.86
N GLY A 410 -0.67 -5.06 7.26
CA GLY A 410 -2.06 -5.53 7.10
C GLY A 410 -3.02 -5.07 8.20
N TYR A 411 -2.67 -4.06 8.99
CA TYR A 411 -3.43 -3.47 10.12
C TYR A 411 -3.46 -4.32 11.40
N THR A 412 -3.14 -5.61 11.31
CA THR A 412 -3.23 -6.53 12.44
C THR A 412 -2.08 -6.35 13.43
N PRO A 413 -2.23 -6.84 14.67
CA PRO A 413 -1.18 -6.78 15.69
C PRO A 413 0.12 -7.49 15.26
N CYS A 414 1.27 -6.87 15.51
CA CYS A 414 2.59 -7.49 15.38
C CYS A 414 2.85 -8.43 16.54
N LYS A 415 2.37 -9.67 16.47
CA LYS A 415 2.61 -10.66 17.52
C LYS A 415 4.09 -10.96 17.76
N ALA A 416 4.90 -10.93 16.69
CA ALA A 416 6.35 -11.15 16.80
C ALA A 416 7.10 -9.98 17.48
N CYS A 417 6.47 -8.78 17.52
CA CYS A 417 7.04 -7.60 18.17
C CYS A 417 6.63 -7.46 19.64
N GLU A 418 5.67 -8.28 20.12
CA GLU A 418 5.13 -8.18 21.47
C GLU A 418 6.16 -8.59 22.53
N LYS A 419 6.31 -7.79 23.57
CA LYS A 419 7.07 -8.12 24.78
C LYS A 419 6.21 -8.89 25.78
N THR A 420 4.91 -8.68 25.75
CA THR A 420 3.90 -9.38 26.55
C THR A 420 2.72 -9.76 25.65
N PRO A 421 2.15 -10.97 25.80
CA PRO A 421 1.04 -11.42 24.95
C PRO A 421 -0.11 -10.42 24.94
N GLY A 422 -0.59 -10.05 23.75
CA GLY A 422 -1.70 -9.12 23.57
C GLY A 422 -1.35 -7.64 23.68
N GLN A 423 -0.06 -7.29 23.73
CA GLN A 423 0.41 -5.90 23.86
C GLN A 423 -0.20 -4.98 22.78
N TYR A 424 -0.46 -5.50 21.60
CA TYR A 424 -0.96 -4.73 20.44
C TYR A 424 -2.33 -5.21 19.95
N SER A 425 -3.09 -5.91 20.81
CA SER A 425 -4.33 -6.63 20.43
C SER A 425 -5.42 -5.77 19.80
N ASN A 426 -5.39 -4.45 19.97
CA ASN A 426 -6.40 -3.51 19.48
C ASN A 426 -5.95 -2.69 18.25
N SER A 427 -4.85 -3.03 17.61
CA SER A 427 -4.29 -2.22 16.51
C SER A 427 -5.30 -1.95 15.39
N ASP A 428 -5.96 -2.99 14.87
CA ASP A 428 -6.96 -2.89 13.81
C ASP A 428 -8.21 -2.15 14.29
N LYS A 429 -8.72 -2.48 15.46
CA LYS A 429 -9.87 -1.78 16.08
C LYS A 429 -9.59 -0.28 16.19
N ASN A 430 -8.45 0.08 16.76
CA ASN A 430 -8.06 1.48 17.00
C ASN A 430 -7.92 2.26 15.70
N LEU A 431 -7.33 1.66 14.65
CA LEU A 431 -7.24 2.27 13.34
C LEU A 431 -8.63 2.61 12.78
N PHE A 432 -9.53 1.63 12.73
CA PHE A 432 -10.83 1.84 12.09
C PHE A 432 -11.78 2.69 12.95
N ASP A 433 -11.66 2.67 14.26
CA ASP A 433 -12.38 3.61 15.14
C ASP A 433 -11.90 5.05 14.93
N TYR A 434 -10.59 5.24 14.71
CA TYR A 434 -10.04 6.55 14.39
C TYR A 434 -10.52 7.05 13.03
N ILE A 435 -10.53 6.19 12.01
CA ILE A 435 -11.08 6.52 10.67
C ILE A 435 -12.58 6.87 10.78
N GLN A 436 -13.36 6.11 11.55
CA GLN A 436 -14.78 6.40 11.76
C GLN A 436 -14.98 7.79 12.39
N LYS A 437 -14.25 8.06 13.47
CA LYS A 437 -14.32 9.38 14.16
C LYS A 437 -13.91 10.50 13.21
N TRP A 438 -12.85 10.31 12.43
CA TRP A 438 -12.35 11.28 11.47
C TRP A 438 -13.39 11.58 10.37
N ALA A 439 -13.99 10.54 9.79
CA ALA A 439 -14.99 10.69 8.73
C ALA A 439 -16.28 11.33 9.24
N ASN A 440 -16.83 10.86 10.37
CA ASN A 440 -18.08 11.39 10.94
C ASN A 440 -17.97 12.84 11.41
N ALA A 441 -16.76 13.34 11.70
CA ALA A 441 -16.54 14.73 12.07
C ALA A 441 -16.54 15.69 10.87
N ARG A 442 -16.45 15.17 9.64
CA ARG A 442 -16.27 15.97 8.40
C ARG A 442 -17.41 15.84 7.40
N PHE A 443 -18.08 14.73 7.46
CA PHE A 443 -19.06 14.34 6.44
C PHE A 443 -20.38 13.94 7.08
#